data_2399aeaf8121e1afe006a1aee1956721
#
_entry.id   2399aeaf8121e1afe006a1aee1956721
#
_cell.length_a   1.000
_cell.length_b   1.000
_cell.length_c   1.000
_cell.angle_alpha   90.00
_cell.angle_beta   90.00
_cell.angle_gamma   90.00
#
_symmetry.space_group_name_H-M   'P 1'
#
loop_
_entity.id
_entity.type
_entity.pdbx_description
1 polymer ?
#
loop_
_entity_poly.entity_id
_entity_poly.type
_entity_poly.pdbx_seq_one_letter_code
_entity_poly.pdbx_strand_id
1 'polypeptide(L)'
;MLQSRRTFLASIVTSVATPAVLRLARADAPQMTLKLHHAFSAVSAVHEKFLAPWARKVEADCGNRIRIDLFPSMQLGGAPAALFDQARNNIADIVWAPPSATPGRFAKSETFELPFVLSHRALVNSKALADFAATNLQEEFRDFYALCFSCRDHGVLHTSRPIKSIDDLRGLRLHAPNRLAGESMRALGAHGVSVPSPQVPMALSTRVIDGCLDPWDAVPSLRLGENLKQHTDFAEQALSSAPFVLAMCRQAYERLPREAKIAIDDNSGQPAASMAGAMWDLEAKAIAGATRDRGEPVVVISGNELARWRKATEPVIAAWQKQMKERKLDGGKLLGEVHALLAKYADEPEPQAQTARRPAQPSEQKAVTEPPPSEAVQPKPESATPSKTAVPALEAAAAPPPEPSASSMPVAPLPKPAPAPVAAPQPKAFDIPL
;
A
#
# COMPACT_ATOMS: atom_id res chain seq x y z
N MET A 1 0.69 -73.91 -76.28
CA MET A 1 1.36 -74.32 -75.03
C MET A 1 2.39 -73.29 -74.68
N LEU A 2 2.41 -72.90 -73.43
CA LEU A 2 3.35 -72.05 -72.69
C LEU A 2 2.84 -70.69 -72.33
N GLN A 3 2.43 -70.63 -71.06
CA GLN A 3 1.98 -69.46 -70.28
C GLN A 3 3.17 -68.62 -69.92
N SER A 4 3.01 -67.29 -70.12
CA SER A 4 3.95 -66.28 -69.62
C SER A 4 3.43 -65.68 -68.32
N ARG A 5 4.15 -65.82 -67.21
CA ARG A 5 3.91 -65.21 -65.93
C ARG A 5 4.50 -63.80 -65.94
N ARG A 6 3.61 -62.79 -65.82
CA ARG A 6 4.02 -61.39 -65.57
C ARG A 6 4.12 -61.18 -64.07
N THR A 7 5.31 -60.90 -63.62
CA THR A 7 5.62 -60.51 -62.23
C THR A 7 5.31 -59.05 -62.03
N PHE A 8 4.38 -58.70 -61.10
CA PHE A 8 4.06 -57.35 -60.70
C PHE A 8 4.98 -57.01 -59.53
N LEU A 9 5.88 -56.03 -59.67
CA LEU A 9 6.67 -55.43 -58.61
C LEU A 9 5.83 -54.29 -57.97
N ALA A 10 5.35 -54.52 -56.77
CA ALA A 10 4.72 -53.47 -55.97
C ALA A 10 5.81 -52.73 -55.21
N SER A 11 6.05 -51.47 -55.56
CA SER A 11 6.92 -50.56 -54.81
C SER A 11 6.19 -50.06 -53.56
N ILE A 12 6.62 -50.53 -52.40
CA ILE A 12 6.16 -49.98 -51.06
C ILE A 12 6.97 -48.72 -50.81
N VAL A 13 6.31 -47.54 -50.87
CA VAL A 13 6.84 -46.26 -50.39
C VAL A 13 6.62 -46.20 -48.87
N THR A 14 7.68 -46.45 -48.13
CA THR A 14 7.68 -46.32 -46.68
C THR A 14 7.80 -44.83 -46.33
N SER A 15 6.69 -44.16 -46.06
CA SER A 15 6.67 -42.82 -45.48
C SER A 15 7.19 -42.86 -44.03
N VAL A 16 8.43 -42.44 -43.82
CA VAL A 16 8.98 -42.21 -42.49
C VAL A 16 8.32 -40.96 -41.91
N ALA A 17 7.26 -41.16 -41.15
CA ALA A 17 6.68 -40.10 -40.30
C ALA A 17 7.68 -39.78 -39.18
N THR A 18 8.43 -38.69 -39.34
CA THR A 18 9.24 -38.11 -38.26
C THR A 18 8.28 -37.62 -37.16
N PRO A 19 8.33 -38.14 -35.92
CA PRO A 19 7.53 -37.58 -34.87
C PRO A 19 8.04 -36.15 -34.57
N ALA A 20 7.23 -35.17 -34.97
CA ALA A 20 7.40 -33.81 -34.46
C ALA A 20 7.22 -33.86 -32.94
N VAL A 21 8.31 -33.97 -32.21
CA VAL A 21 8.31 -33.80 -30.75
C VAL A 21 7.94 -32.35 -30.50
N LEU A 22 6.65 -32.08 -30.27
CA LEU A 22 6.22 -30.87 -29.62
C LEU A 22 6.94 -30.85 -28.28
N ARG A 23 8.07 -30.13 -28.20
CA ARG A 23 8.60 -29.67 -26.92
C ARG A 23 7.56 -28.70 -26.38
N LEU A 24 6.61 -29.23 -25.61
CA LEU A 24 5.91 -28.39 -24.63
C LEU A 24 7.03 -27.71 -23.83
N ALA A 25 7.18 -26.42 -24.02
CA ALA A 25 8.04 -25.60 -23.17
C ALA A 25 7.53 -25.80 -21.77
N ARG A 26 8.16 -26.73 -21.06
CA ARG A 26 7.95 -26.89 -19.62
C ARG A 26 8.46 -25.57 -19.06
N ALA A 27 7.56 -24.74 -18.52
CA ALA A 27 7.98 -23.58 -17.77
C ALA A 27 8.90 -24.11 -16.67
N ASP A 28 10.20 -23.81 -16.77
CA ASP A 28 11.15 -24.20 -15.74
C ASP A 28 10.66 -23.61 -14.43
N ALA A 29 10.67 -24.44 -13.37
CA ALA A 29 10.32 -23.97 -12.04
C ALA A 29 11.21 -22.76 -11.68
N PRO A 30 10.69 -21.74 -10.99
CA PRO A 30 11.48 -20.57 -10.64
C PRO A 30 12.71 -21.02 -9.81
N GLN A 31 13.86 -20.46 -10.15
CA GLN A 31 15.13 -20.78 -9.47
C GLN A 31 15.17 -20.22 -8.04
N MET A 32 14.36 -19.18 -7.77
CA MET A 32 14.31 -18.51 -6.49
C MET A 32 12.90 -17.92 -6.27
N THR A 33 12.41 -17.97 -5.03
CA THR A 33 11.20 -17.27 -4.60
C THR A 33 11.58 -16.16 -3.64
N LEU A 34 11.10 -14.95 -3.89
CA LEU A 34 11.26 -13.78 -3.05
C LEU A 34 9.97 -13.50 -2.29
N LYS A 35 10.10 -13.04 -1.04
CA LYS A 35 8.99 -12.65 -0.17
C LYS A 35 8.85 -11.14 -0.19
N LEU A 36 7.71 -10.62 -0.68
CA LEU A 36 7.35 -9.21 -0.60
C LEU A 36 6.34 -8.99 0.52
N HIS A 37 6.71 -8.25 1.56
CA HIS A 37 5.92 -8.05 2.77
C HIS A 37 5.46 -6.61 2.93
N HIS A 38 4.19 -6.41 3.31
CA HIS A 38 3.63 -5.08 3.53
C HIS A 38 2.44 -5.10 4.50
N ALA A 39 2.08 -3.90 5.03
CA ALA A 39 1.02 -3.75 6.02
C ALA A 39 -0.39 -3.61 5.44
N PHE A 40 -0.53 -3.29 4.15
CA PHE A 40 -1.82 -3.09 3.51
C PHE A 40 -2.57 -4.42 3.32
N SER A 41 -3.91 -4.36 3.27
CA SER A 41 -4.73 -5.54 3.00
C SER A 41 -4.54 -6.05 1.56
N ALA A 42 -4.88 -7.32 1.32
CA ALA A 42 -4.81 -7.94 -0.01
C ALA A 42 -5.75 -7.29 -1.04
N VAL A 43 -6.83 -6.64 -0.58
CA VAL A 43 -7.80 -5.93 -1.45
C VAL A 43 -7.51 -4.43 -1.57
N SER A 44 -6.40 -3.95 -1.03
CA SER A 44 -6.01 -2.55 -1.16
C SER A 44 -5.51 -2.23 -2.56
N ALA A 45 -5.72 -0.99 -3.00
CA ALA A 45 -5.24 -0.53 -4.31
C ALA A 45 -3.72 -0.70 -4.47
N VAL A 46 -2.94 -0.45 -3.42
CA VAL A 46 -1.49 -0.64 -3.47
C VAL A 46 -1.10 -2.09 -3.70
N HIS A 47 -1.82 -3.05 -3.11
CA HIS A 47 -1.56 -4.48 -3.37
C HIS A 47 -1.98 -4.87 -4.78
N GLU A 48 -3.24 -4.59 -5.16
CA GLU A 48 -3.83 -5.09 -6.41
C GLU A 48 -3.34 -4.35 -7.66
N LYS A 49 -3.11 -3.02 -7.54
CA LYS A 49 -2.85 -2.15 -8.70
C LYS A 49 -1.40 -1.69 -8.82
N PHE A 50 -0.57 -1.90 -7.80
CA PHE A 50 0.86 -1.59 -7.86
C PHE A 50 1.75 -2.79 -7.54
N LEU A 51 1.75 -3.33 -6.32
CA LEU A 51 2.74 -4.34 -5.92
C LEU A 51 2.60 -5.66 -6.68
N ALA A 52 1.37 -6.18 -6.84
CA ALA A 52 1.14 -7.42 -7.57
C ALA A 52 1.38 -7.27 -9.09
N PRO A 53 0.96 -6.19 -9.78
CA PRO A 53 1.35 -5.96 -11.17
C PRO A 53 2.85 -5.74 -11.37
N TRP A 54 3.52 -5.03 -10.45
CA TRP A 54 4.97 -4.85 -10.47
C TRP A 54 5.69 -6.19 -10.35
N ALA A 55 5.30 -7.02 -9.39
CA ALA A 55 5.88 -8.35 -9.19
C ALA A 55 5.72 -9.24 -10.44
N ARG A 56 4.50 -9.32 -11.00
CA ARG A 56 4.24 -10.06 -12.23
C ARG A 56 5.06 -9.55 -13.42
N LYS A 57 5.26 -8.24 -13.52
CA LYS A 57 6.07 -7.65 -14.57
C LYS A 57 7.53 -8.08 -14.45
N VAL A 58 8.10 -7.99 -13.27
CA VAL A 58 9.48 -8.44 -12.98
C VAL A 58 9.64 -9.94 -13.28
N GLU A 59 8.68 -10.77 -12.86
CA GLU A 59 8.67 -12.21 -13.14
C GLU A 59 8.66 -12.49 -14.64
N ALA A 60 7.81 -11.81 -15.41
CA ALA A 60 7.72 -11.96 -16.85
C ALA A 60 8.99 -11.49 -17.56
N ASP A 61 9.53 -10.32 -17.17
CA ASP A 61 10.72 -9.73 -17.80
C ASP A 61 11.99 -10.58 -17.58
N CYS A 62 12.05 -11.36 -16.49
CA CYS A 62 13.15 -12.30 -16.26
C CYS A 62 12.87 -13.73 -16.78
N GLY A 63 11.83 -13.94 -17.57
CA GLY A 63 11.43 -15.26 -18.08
C GLY A 63 11.01 -16.24 -16.99
N ASN A 64 10.35 -15.76 -15.92
CA ASN A 64 9.90 -16.50 -14.75
C ASN A 64 11.02 -17.24 -14.00
N ARG A 65 12.25 -16.73 -14.07
CA ARG A 65 13.38 -17.29 -13.30
C ARG A 65 13.27 -17.05 -11.82
N ILE A 66 12.55 -16.00 -11.41
CA ILE A 66 12.18 -15.78 -10.01
C ILE A 66 10.65 -15.72 -9.89
N ARG A 67 10.18 -15.95 -8.69
CA ARG A 67 8.81 -15.75 -8.25
C ARG A 67 8.80 -14.76 -7.09
N ILE A 68 7.79 -13.90 -7.01
CA ILE A 68 7.62 -12.93 -5.94
C ILE A 68 6.30 -13.20 -5.24
N ASP A 69 6.35 -13.84 -4.08
CA ASP A 69 5.18 -14.10 -3.26
C ASP A 69 4.89 -12.89 -2.37
N LEU A 70 3.64 -12.39 -2.45
CA LEU A 70 3.20 -11.23 -1.67
C LEU A 70 2.57 -11.67 -0.34
N PHE A 71 3.00 -11.02 0.73
CA PHE A 71 2.51 -11.22 2.11
C PHE A 71 1.85 -9.93 2.61
N PRO A 72 0.55 -9.72 2.35
CA PRO A 72 -0.20 -8.54 2.81
C PRO A 72 -0.51 -8.62 4.32
N SER A 73 -1.04 -7.50 4.89
CA SER A 73 -1.58 -7.44 6.25
C SER A 73 -0.62 -7.97 7.33
N MET A 74 0.67 -7.73 7.18
CA MET A 74 1.71 -8.20 8.11
C MET A 74 1.72 -9.73 8.31
N GLN A 75 1.41 -10.54 7.29
CA GLN A 75 1.32 -12.00 7.38
C GLN A 75 2.62 -12.69 7.84
N LEU A 76 3.79 -12.07 7.64
CA LEU A 76 5.05 -12.59 8.21
C LEU A 76 5.27 -12.17 9.67
N GLY A 77 4.26 -11.56 10.29
CA GLY A 77 4.28 -11.10 11.68
C GLY A 77 4.90 -9.72 11.88
N GLY A 78 4.89 -9.24 13.13
CA GLY A 78 5.41 -7.94 13.52
C GLY A 78 4.42 -6.78 13.30
N ALA A 79 4.89 -5.57 13.57
CA ALA A 79 4.18 -4.32 13.31
C ALA A 79 4.78 -3.60 12.08
N PRO A 80 4.09 -2.63 11.47
CA PRO A 80 4.61 -1.89 10.30
C PRO A 80 5.99 -1.27 10.52
N ALA A 81 6.31 -0.84 11.73
CA ALA A 81 7.63 -0.33 12.11
C ALA A 81 8.77 -1.37 11.98
N ALA A 82 8.46 -2.66 11.99
CA ALA A 82 9.45 -3.73 11.86
C ALA A 82 9.83 -4.05 10.41
N LEU A 83 9.10 -3.54 9.40
CA LEU A 83 9.29 -3.93 8.00
C LEU A 83 10.72 -3.69 7.50
N PHE A 84 11.31 -2.52 7.76
CA PHE A 84 12.70 -2.26 7.37
C PHE A 84 13.70 -3.20 8.05
N ASP A 85 13.47 -3.53 9.32
CA ASP A 85 14.33 -4.48 10.03
C ASP A 85 14.13 -5.91 9.55
N GLN A 86 12.92 -6.27 9.12
CA GLN A 86 12.67 -7.57 8.49
C GLN A 86 13.42 -7.71 7.16
N ALA A 87 13.45 -6.66 6.33
CA ALA A 87 14.25 -6.64 5.10
C ALA A 87 15.76 -6.71 5.43
N ARG A 88 16.25 -5.91 6.39
CA ARG A 88 17.66 -5.92 6.80
C ARG A 88 18.09 -7.30 7.32
N ASN A 89 17.23 -7.98 8.06
CA ASN A 89 17.52 -9.28 8.69
C ASN A 89 17.10 -10.48 7.80
N ASN A 90 16.74 -10.23 6.52
CA ASN A 90 16.37 -11.26 5.55
C ASN A 90 15.18 -12.16 5.98
N ILE A 91 14.25 -11.61 6.80
CA ILE A 91 12.96 -12.24 7.13
C ILE A 91 12.01 -12.11 5.94
N ALA A 92 11.99 -10.93 5.32
CA ALA A 92 11.39 -10.66 4.02
C ALA A 92 12.50 -10.21 3.05
N ASP A 93 12.38 -10.60 1.77
CA ASP A 93 13.35 -10.17 0.75
C ASP A 93 13.06 -8.75 0.27
N ILE A 94 11.79 -8.38 0.21
CA ILE A 94 11.31 -7.07 -0.22
C ILE A 94 10.25 -6.59 0.77
N VAL A 95 10.26 -5.30 1.10
CA VAL A 95 9.22 -4.68 1.94
C VAL A 95 8.71 -3.41 1.31
N TRP A 96 7.43 -3.11 1.50
CA TRP A 96 6.81 -1.83 1.18
C TRP A 96 6.43 -1.12 2.47
N ALA A 97 7.12 -0.04 2.80
CA ALA A 97 6.97 0.64 4.08
C ALA A 97 7.17 2.16 3.97
N PRO A 98 6.48 2.97 4.80
CA PRO A 98 6.78 4.37 4.94
C PRO A 98 8.00 4.57 5.85
N PRO A 99 8.98 5.44 5.50
CA PRO A 99 10.09 5.79 6.37
C PRO A 99 9.66 6.31 7.74
N SER A 100 8.54 7.02 7.80
CA SER A 100 7.94 7.55 9.05
C SER A 100 7.50 6.47 10.04
N ALA A 101 7.35 5.20 9.63
CA ALA A 101 7.10 4.10 10.56
C ALA A 101 8.26 3.87 11.54
N THR A 102 9.47 4.38 11.23
CA THR A 102 10.66 4.33 12.09
C THR A 102 11.19 5.75 12.35
N PRO A 103 10.55 6.52 13.24
CA PRO A 103 10.88 7.92 13.45
C PRO A 103 12.36 8.16 13.73
N GLY A 104 12.93 9.18 13.07
CA GLY A 104 14.33 9.57 13.25
C GLY A 104 15.37 8.75 12.51
N ARG A 105 15.00 7.63 11.87
CA ARG A 105 15.93 6.81 11.09
C ARG A 105 16.22 7.40 9.70
N PHE A 106 15.21 7.97 9.06
CA PHE A 106 15.25 8.46 7.68
C PHE A 106 14.89 9.96 7.63
N ALA A 107 15.76 10.79 8.21
CA ALA A 107 15.45 12.20 8.47
C ALA A 107 15.29 13.04 7.20
N LYS A 108 16.05 12.76 6.14
CA LYS A 108 15.96 13.53 4.89
C LYS A 108 14.67 13.22 4.13
N SER A 109 14.13 12.00 4.26
CA SER A 109 12.85 11.64 3.63
C SER A 109 11.67 12.44 4.21
N GLU A 110 11.78 12.94 5.44
CA GLU A 110 10.76 13.79 6.09
C GLU A 110 10.49 15.09 5.30
N THR A 111 11.39 15.53 4.41
CA THR A 111 11.14 16.69 3.52
C THR A 111 9.86 16.52 2.71
N PHE A 112 9.51 15.28 2.36
CA PHE A 112 8.28 14.92 1.63
C PHE A 112 7.06 14.72 2.53
N GLU A 113 7.15 15.01 3.82
CA GLU A 113 6.03 15.01 4.77
C GLU A 113 5.68 16.42 5.26
N LEU A 114 6.45 17.44 4.84
CA LEU A 114 6.27 18.82 5.28
C LEU A 114 4.95 19.41 4.76
N PRO A 115 4.25 20.23 5.57
CA PRO A 115 2.96 20.77 5.18
C PRO A 115 3.09 21.75 4.00
N PHE A 116 2.22 21.60 3.01
CA PHE A 116 2.10 22.46 1.83
C PHE A 116 3.39 22.58 0.98
N VAL A 117 4.31 21.62 1.10
CA VAL A 117 5.49 21.51 0.24
C VAL A 117 5.16 20.76 -1.04
N LEU A 118 4.42 19.67 -0.94
CA LEU A 118 4.12 18.80 -2.07
C LEU A 118 2.91 19.27 -2.86
N SER A 119 2.84 18.84 -4.13
CA SER A 119 1.67 18.93 -4.97
C SER A 119 0.55 18.03 -4.44
N HIS A 120 -0.70 18.29 -4.83
CA HIS A 120 -1.82 17.36 -4.61
C HIS A 120 -1.74 16.11 -5.52
N ARG A 121 -0.77 16.04 -6.44
CA ARG A 121 -0.61 14.95 -7.42
C ARG A 121 0.47 13.97 -6.97
N ALA A 122 0.06 12.75 -6.65
CA ALA A 122 0.98 11.71 -6.21
C ALA A 122 2.00 11.30 -7.28
N LEU A 123 1.64 11.35 -8.57
CA LEU A 123 2.55 11.09 -9.68
C LEU A 123 3.71 12.09 -9.70
N VAL A 124 3.41 13.39 -9.61
CA VAL A 124 4.41 14.46 -9.57
C VAL A 124 5.33 14.29 -8.39
N ASN A 125 4.76 14.08 -7.21
CA ASN A 125 5.50 13.90 -5.96
C ASN A 125 6.39 12.65 -6.00
N SER A 126 5.89 11.53 -6.57
CA SER A 126 6.63 10.27 -6.66
C SER A 126 7.83 10.38 -7.60
N LYS A 127 7.67 11.03 -8.75
CA LYS A 127 8.78 11.28 -9.70
C LYS A 127 9.83 12.21 -9.09
N ALA A 128 9.41 13.27 -8.40
CA ALA A 128 10.30 14.16 -7.66
C ALA A 128 11.05 13.43 -6.55
N LEU A 129 10.36 12.58 -5.78
CA LEU A 129 10.99 11.81 -4.71
C LEU A 129 11.99 10.78 -5.25
N ALA A 130 11.70 10.14 -6.38
CA ALA A 130 12.65 9.20 -7.00
C ALA A 130 13.97 9.89 -7.41
N ASP A 131 13.90 11.07 -8.02
CA ASP A 131 15.12 11.85 -8.35
C ASP A 131 15.83 12.35 -7.08
N PHE A 132 15.07 12.86 -6.10
CA PHE A 132 15.62 13.29 -4.82
C PHE A 132 16.33 12.15 -4.09
N ALA A 133 15.77 10.95 -4.12
CA ALA A 133 16.35 9.77 -3.49
C ALA A 133 17.67 9.37 -4.14
N ALA A 134 17.78 9.48 -5.46
CA ALA A 134 19.01 9.17 -6.19
C ALA A 134 20.20 10.05 -5.78
N THR A 135 19.95 11.25 -5.24
CA THR A 135 21.01 12.18 -4.81
C THR A 135 21.15 12.29 -3.30
N ASN A 136 20.06 12.20 -2.54
CA ASN A 136 20.06 12.58 -1.13
C ASN A 136 19.83 11.40 -0.16
N LEU A 137 19.14 10.32 -0.57
CA LEU A 137 18.70 9.27 0.36
C LEU A 137 19.61 8.03 0.36
N GLN A 138 20.64 7.96 -0.48
CA GLN A 138 21.50 6.78 -0.63
C GLN A 138 22.14 6.34 0.69
N GLU A 139 22.63 7.29 1.50
CA GLU A 139 23.24 6.99 2.79
C GLU A 139 22.22 6.51 3.83
N GLU A 140 21.01 7.10 3.84
CA GLU A 140 19.94 6.68 4.76
C GLU A 140 19.44 5.26 4.46
N PHE A 141 19.46 4.86 3.20
CA PHE A 141 18.98 3.54 2.74
C PHE A 141 20.12 2.59 2.34
N ARG A 142 21.36 2.86 2.75
CA ARG A 142 22.55 2.06 2.37
C ARG A 142 22.45 0.58 2.74
N ASP A 143 21.65 0.24 3.77
CA ASP A 143 21.44 -1.15 4.21
C ASP A 143 20.53 -1.93 3.26
N PHE A 144 19.88 -1.25 2.32
CA PHE A 144 18.90 -1.80 1.39
C PHE A 144 19.31 -1.58 -0.05
N TYR A 145 18.74 -2.37 -0.94
CA TYR A 145 18.65 -2.04 -2.36
C TYR A 145 17.27 -1.41 -2.58
N ALA A 146 17.24 -0.10 -2.71
CA ALA A 146 15.98 0.64 -2.83
C ALA A 146 15.45 0.53 -4.27
N LEU A 147 14.30 -0.14 -4.44
CA LEU A 147 13.69 -0.40 -5.74
C LEU A 147 12.79 0.75 -6.19
N CYS A 148 12.08 1.37 -5.26
CA CYS A 148 11.15 2.45 -5.56
C CYS A 148 11.01 3.39 -4.37
N PHE A 149 11.02 4.68 -4.65
CA PHE A 149 10.55 5.72 -3.76
C PHE A 149 9.31 6.35 -4.38
N SER A 150 8.21 6.44 -3.66
CA SER A 150 6.99 7.10 -4.14
C SER A 150 6.28 7.82 -3.00
N CYS A 151 5.44 8.77 -3.35
CA CYS A 151 4.55 9.45 -2.42
C CYS A 151 3.14 8.87 -2.54
N ARG A 152 2.51 8.62 -1.39
CA ARG A 152 1.07 8.35 -1.33
C ARG A 152 0.30 9.61 -1.72
N ASP A 153 -0.97 9.44 -2.05
CA ASP A 153 -1.89 10.56 -2.26
C ASP A 153 -1.90 11.54 -1.07
N HIS A 154 -2.29 12.78 -1.32
CA HIS A 154 -2.32 13.84 -0.33
C HIS A 154 -3.37 13.61 0.76
N GLY A 155 -3.10 14.16 1.95
CA GLY A 155 -4.01 14.07 3.08
C GLY A 155 -5.21 15.00 2.91
N VAL A 156 -6.40 14.45 3.12
CA VAL A 156 -7.70 15.09 3.16
C VAL A 156 -8.24 15.02 4.57
N LEU A 157 -8.90 16.07 5.04
CA LEU A 157 -9.59 16.01 6.32
C LEU A 157 -10.94 15.32 6.16
N HIS A 158 -11.14 14.22 6.86
CA HIS A 158 -12.42 13.51 6.95
C HIS A 158 -13.00 13.73 8.34
N THR A 159 -14.18 14.34 8.42
CA THR A 159 -14.76 14.77 9.69
C THR A 159 -16.27 14.52 9.74
N SER A 160 -16.87 14.61 10.93
CA SER A 160 -18.32 14.52 11.11
C SER A 160 -19.03 15.86 10.88
N ARG A 161 -18.31 16.98 10.92
CA ARG A 161 -18.79 18.35 10.66
C ARG A 161 -17.94 19.01 9.56
N PRO A 162 -18.50 19.93 8.77
CA PRO A 162 -17.74 20.58 7.70
C PRO A 162 -16.61 21.45 8.28
N ILE A 163 -15.45 21.40 7.67
CA ILE A 163 -14.31 22.27 7.93
C ILE A 163 -14.17 23.19 6.71
N LYS A 164 -14.47 24.47 6.87
CA LYS A 164 -14.42 25.48 5.82
C LYS A 164 -13.30 26.50 6.05
N SER A 165 -12.80 26.56 7.27
CA SER A 165 -11.73 27.46 7.66
C SER A 165 -10.86 26.86 8.74
N ILE A 166 -9.68 27.45 8.98
CA ILE A 166 -8.78 27.07 10.08
C ILE A 166 -9.46 27.15 11.46
N ASP A 167 -10.41 28.07 11.64
CA ASP A 167 -11.10 28.25 12.89
C ASP A 167 -12.00 27.07 13.27
N ASP A 168 -12.48 26.33 12.28
CA ASP A 168 -13.30 25.12 12.47
C ASP A 168 -12.52 23.93 13.07
N LEU A 169 -11.18 23.99 13.04
CA LEU A 169 -10.31 22.93 13.59
C LEU A 169 -10.14 22.99 15.10
N ARG A 170 -10.46 24.13 15.72
CA ARG A 170 -10.19 24.35 17.14
C ARG A 170 -10.79 23.25 18.03
N GLY A 171 -9.90 22.63 18.80
CA GLY A 171 -10.25 21.60 19.78
C GLY A 171 -10.60 20.24 19.22
N LEU A 172 -10.60 20.05 17.89
CA LEU A 172 -10.81 18.73 17.29
C LEU A 172 -9.60 17.83 17.56
N ARG A 173 -9.86 16.59 17.88
CA ARG A 173 -8.87 15.51 17.95
C ARG A 173 -8.86 14.77 16.62
N LEU A 174 -7.79 14.95 15.85
CA LEU A 174 -7.69 14.40 14.51
C LEU A 174 -6.57 13.38 14.44
N HIS A 175 -6.88 12.20 13.91
CA HIS A 175 -5.83 11.25 13.57
C HIS A 175 -4.85 11.90 12.60
N ALA A 176 -3.57 11.72 12.89
CA ALA A 176 -2.48 12.16 12.04
C ALA A 176 -1.57 10.97 11.72
N PRO A 177 -1.29 10.69 10.41
CA PRO A 177 -0.59 9.47 9.99
C PRO A 177 0.91 9.46 10.35
N ASN A 178 1.51 10.62 10.58
CA ASN A 178 2.91 10.75 10.94
C ASN A 178 3.14 11.94 11.90
N ARG A 179 4.38 12.10 12.36
CA ARG A 179 4.77 13.14 13.31
C ARG A 179 4.51 14.55 12.77
N LEU A 180 4.94 14.84 11.55
CA LEU A 180 4.82 16.18 10.96
C LEU A 180 3.36 16.55 10.67
N ALA A 181 2.54 15.60 10.26
CA ALA A 181 1.09 15.78 10.16
C ALA A 181 0.47 16.13 11.54
N GLY A 182 0.90 15.44 12.61
CA GLY A 182 0.46 15.74 13.98
C GLY A 182 0.90 17.13 14.45
N GLU A 183 2.10 17.57 14.13
CA GLU A 183 2.60 18.91 14.41
C GLU A 183 1.83 19.98 13.62
N SER A 184 1.50 19.68 12.34
CA SER A 184 0.68 20.55 11.51
C SER A 184 -0.74 20.72 12.08
N MET A 185 -1.37 19.63 12.53
CA MET A 185 -2.68 19.71 13.19
C MET A 185 -2.63 20.63 14.43
N ARG A 186 -1.56 20.51 15.24
CA ARG A 186 -1.40 21.40 16.42
C ARG A 186 -1.20 22.86 16.03
N ALA A 187 -0.40 23.13 15.01
CA ALA A 187 -0.18 24.48 14.49
C ALA A 187 -1.47 25.12 13.93
N LEU A 188 -2.38 24.29 13.43
CA LEU A 188 -3.70 24.69 12.93
C LEU A 188 -4.77 24.76 14.03
N GLY A 189 -4.43 24.51 15.30
CA GLY A 189 -5.35 24.62 16.45
C GLY A 189 -6.13 23.35 16.78
N ALA A 190 -5.87 22.23 16.10
CA ALA A 190 -6.40 20.90 16.42
C ALA A 190 -5.44 20.13 17.35
N HIS A 191 -5.89 18.98 17.83
CA HIS A 191 -5.05 18.01 18.55
C HIS A 191 -4.71 16.84 17.59
N GLY A 192 -3.48 16.79 17.10
CA GLY A 192 -3.00 15.65 16.34
C GLY A 192 -2.83 14.42 17.26
N VAL A 193 -3.56 13.35 16.96
CA VAL A 193 -3.56 12.08 17.71
C VAL A 193 -2.94 10.99 16.84
N SER A 194 -1.89 10.36 17.35
CA SER A 194 -1.27 9.23 16.68
C SER A 194 -1.99 7.93 17.09
N VAL A 195 -2.62 7.27 16.12
CA VAL A 195 -3.30 5.99 16.29
C VAL A 195 -2.81 5.07 15.16
N PRO A 196 -2.46 3.81 15.41
CA PRO A 196 -2.19 2.87 14.31
C PRO A 196 -3.38 2.79 13.35
N SER A 197 -3.13 2.87 12.04
CA SER A 197 -4.21 2.93 11.03
C SER A 197 -5.29 1.86 11.20
N PRO A 198 -4.99 0.58 11.54
CA PRO A 198 -6.05 -0.41 11.77
C PRO A 198 -6.97 -0.10 12.97
N GLN A 199 -6.53 0.76 13.89
CA GLN A 199 -7.32 1.15 15.08
C GLN A 199 -8.15 2.43 14.87
N VAL A 200 -7.97 3.13 13.75
CA VAL A 200 -8.70 4.37 13.44
C VAL A 200 -10.23 4.19 13.48
N PRO A 201 -10.83 3.12 12.91
CA PRO A 201 -12.26 2.91 12.99
C PRO A 201 -12.78 2.79 14.44
N MET A 202 -12.04 2.07 15.29
CA MET A 202 -12.37 1.95 16.72
C MET A 202 -12.23 3.29 17.44
N ALA A 203 -11.15 4.04 17.18
CA ALA A 203 -10.92 5.35 17.79
C ALA A 203 -12.02 6.36 17.42
N LEU A 204 -12.58 6.29 16.21
CA LEU A 204 -13.73 7.07 15.76
C LEU A 204 -15.00 6.65 16.50
N SER A 205 -15.31 5.36 16.54
CA SER A 205 -16.52 4.84 17.18
C SER A 205 -16.56 5.11 18.69
N THR A 206 -15.42 5.03 19.34
CA THR A 206 -15.26 5.34 20.79
C THR A 206 -15.04 6.84 21.06
N ARG A 207 -15.07 7.69 20.05
CA ARG A 207 -14.86 9.13 20.15
C ARG A 207 -13.51 9.51 20.80
N VAL A 208 -12.48 8.71 20.63
CA VAL A 208 -11.10 9.08 20.97
C VAL A 208 -10.59 10.14 20.00
N ILE A 209 -11.01 10.05 18.74
CA ILE A 209 -10.78 11.04 17.68
C ILE A 209 -12.11 11.50 17.08
N ASP A 210 -12.12 12.74 16.57
CA ASP A 210 -13.29 13.39 15.98
C ASP A 210 -13.27 13.36 14.44
N GLY A 211 -12.15 12.91 13.87
CA GLY A 211 -11.88 12.79 12.44
C GLY A 211 -10.45 12.37 12.17
N CYS A 212 -10.05 12.41 10.90
CA CYS A 212 -8.69 12.05 10.50
C CYS A 212 -8.19 12.93 9.34
N LEU A 213 -6.86 13.05 9.27
CA LEU A 213 -6.12 13.57 8.12
C LEU A 213 -5.50 12.37 7.41
N ASP A 214 -6.21 11.85 6.44
CA ASP A 214 -5.80 10.67 5.66
C ASP A 214 -6.09 10.90 4.16
N PRO A 215 -5.42 10.21 3.25
CA PRO A 215 -5.74 10.32 1.83
C PRO A 215 -7.06 9.61 1.48
N TRP A 216 -7.54 9.86 0.25
CA TRP A 216 -8.83 9.34 -0.21
C TRP A 216 -8.95 7.82 -0.12
N ASP A 217 -7.88 7.05 -0.33
CA ASP A 217 -7.90 5.58 -0.23
C ASP A 217 -8.19 5.05 1.19
N ALA A 218 -8.04 5.91 2.21
CA ALA A 218 -8.44 5.58 3.57
C ALA A 218 -9.98 5.48 3.73
N VAL A 219 -10.75 6.18 2.92
CA VAL A 219 -12.22 6.16 3.01
C VAL A 219 -12.78 4.74 2.92
N PRO A 220 -12.50 3.95 1.89
CA PRO A 220 -12.94 2.54 1.85
C PRO A 220 -12.11 1.63 2.76
N SER A 221 -10.78 1.80 2.82
CA SER A 221 -9.90 0.84 3.52
C SER A 221 -10.04 0.88 5.04
N LEU A 222 -10.39 2.04 5.62
CA LEU A 222 -10.68 2.24 7.04
C LEU A 222 -12.18 2.43 7.32
N ARG A 223 -13.05 2.24 6.33
CA ARG A 223 -14.52 2.42 6.47
C ARG A 223 -14.90 3.79 7.06
N LEU A 224 -14.16 4.84 6.71
CA LEU A 224 -14.37 6.18 7.28
C LEU A 224 -15.77 6.70 7.00
N GLY A 225 -16.32 6.39 5.82
CA GLY A 225 -17.67 6.79 5.41
C GLY A 225 -18.81 6.30 6.31
N GLU A 226 -18.58 5.39 7.26
CA GLU A 226 -19.58 5.00 8.26
C GLU A 226 -19.79 6.11 9.32
N ASN A 227 -18.74 6.85 9.64
CA ASN A 227 -18.73 7.85 10.71
C ASN A 227 -18.47 9.28 10.23
N LEU A 228 -17.80 9.44 9.11
CA LEU A 228 -17.30 10.71 8.59
C LEU A 228 -17.89 10.98 7.20
N LYS A 229 -18.70 12.04 7.09
CA LYS A 229 -19.43 12.40 5.86
C LYS A 229 -19.04 13.77 5.30
N GLN A 230 -18.08 14.41 5.91
CA GLN A 230 -17.59 15.71 5.50
C GLN A 230 -16.11 15.59 5.15
N HIS A 231 -15.74 16.12 4.01
CA HIS A 231 -14.39 16.04 3.49
C HIS A 231 -13.88 17.44 3.19
N THR A 232 -12.62 17.73 3.57
CA THR A 232 -12.00 19.00 3.24
C THR A 232 -10.67 18.74 2.54
N ASP A 233 -10.59 19.17 1.32
CA ASP A 233 -9.48 19.00 0.39
C ASP A 233 -8.78 20.35 0.14
N PHE A 234 -7.62 20.33 -0.52
CA PHE A 234 -6.79 21.50 -0.78
C PHE A 234 -6.54 21.64 -2.27
N ALA A 235 -6.68 22.87 -2.82
CA ALA A 235 -6.72 23.10 -4.26
C ALA A 235 -5.41 22.78 -5.00
N GLU A 236 -4.26 23.10 -4.42
CA GLU A 236 -2.99 23.11 -5.18
C GLU A 236 -1.89 22.30 -4.53
N GLN A 237 -1.83 22.29 -3.21
CA GLN A 237 -0.76 21.71 -2.42
C GLN A 237 -1.29 20.81 -1.31
N ALA A 238 -0.57 19.76 -1.05
CA ALA A 238 -0.87 18.78 -0.02
C ALA A 238 -0.61 19.36 1.38
N LEU A 239 -1.60 19.36 2.27
CA LEU A 239 -1.37 19.61 3.70
C LEU A 239 -0.46 18.54 4.31
N SER A 240 -0.57 17.34 3.84
CA SER A 240 0.30 16.22 4.24
C SER A 240 0.38 15.19 3.12
N SER A 241 1.47 14.46 3.07
CA SER A 241 1.65 13.27 2.25
C SER A 241 2.59 12.32 3.00
N ALA A 242 2.82 11.14 2.47
CA ALA A 242 3.74 10.18 3.05
C ALA A 242 4.60 9.54 1.95
N PRO A 243 5.93 9.63 2.05
CA PRO A 243 6.81 8.80 1.25
C PRO A 243 6.66 7.33 1.62
N PHE A 244 6.81 6.47 0.61
CA PHE A 244 6.87 5.02 0.74
C PHE A 244 8.08 4.50 -0.03
N VAL A 245 8.64 3.40 0.45
CA VAL A 245 9.81 2.77 -0.16
C VAL A 245 9.56 1.29 -0.38
N LEU A 246 9.80 0.84 -1.61
CA LEU A 246 9.98 -0.57 -1.91
C LEU A 246 11.46 -0.87 -1.73
N ALA A 247 11.80 -1.47 -0.59
CA ALA A 247 13.17 -1.75 -0.18
C ALA A 247 13.44 -3.25 -0.22
N MET A 248 14.51 -3.66 -0.90
CA MET A 248 14.95 -5.04 -0.98
C MET A 248 16.14 -5.28 -0.05
N CYS A 249 16.18 -6.43 0.60
CA CYS A 249 17.35 -6.91 1.31
C CYS A 249 18.55 -6.96 0.35
N ARG A 250 19.65 -6.31 0.71
CA ARG A 250 20.84 -6.25 -0.15
C ARG A 250 21.39 -7.63 -0.48
N GLN A 251 21.44 -8.52 0.52
CA GLN A 251 21.87 -9.90 0.30
C GLN A 251 20.92 -10.70 -0.63
N ALA A 252 19.61 -10.43 -0.56
CA ALA A 252 18.66 -11.05 -1.47
C ALA A 252 18.90 -10.60 -2.91
N TYR A 253 19.14 -9.28 -3.14
CA TYR A 253 19.49 -8.77 -4.45
C TYR A 253 20.80 -9.37 -5.00
N GLU A 254 21.82 -9.49 -4.16
CA GLU A 254 23.13 -10.03 -4.56
C GLU A 254 23.05 -11.49 -5.04
N ARG A 255 22.17 -12.30 -4.44
CA ARG A 255 21.94 -13.71 -4.81
C ARG A 255 21.10 -13.91 -6.07
N LEU A 256 20.49 -12.87 -6.62
CA LEU A 256 19.64 -12.99 -7.80
C LEU A 256 20.41 -13.48 -9.02
N PRO A 257 19.78 -14.32 -9.87
CA PRO A 257 20.27 -14.58 -11.21
C PRO A 257 20.41 -13.28 -12.01
N ARG A 258 21.32 -13.28 -12.99
CA ARG A 258 21.63 -12.08 -13.79
C ARG A 258 20.38 -11.49 -14.45
N GLU A 259 19.56 -12.33 -15.04
CA GLU A 259 18.32 -11.92 -15.74
C GLU A 259 17.31 -11.30 -14.77
N ALA A 260 17.24 -11.82 -13.55
CA ALA A 260 16.38 -11.26 -12.52
C ALA A 260 16.89 -9.91 -11.98
N LYS A 261 18.21 -9.70 -11.88
CA LYS A 261 18.79 -8.40 -11.56
C LYS A 261 18.41 -7.36 -12.61
N ILE A 262 18.59 -7.69 -13.90
CA ILE A 262 18.23 -6.80 -15.00
C ILE A 262 16.73 -6.45 -14.93
N ALA A 263 15.86 -7.46 -14.77
CA ALA A 263 14.43 -7.23 -14.71
C ALA A 263 14.01 -6.37 -13.51
N ILE A 264 14.64 -6.58 -12.34
CA ILE A 264 14.40 -5.74 -11.16
C ILE A 264 14.88 -4.31 -11.41
N ASP A 265 16.08 -4.12 -11.94
CA ASP A 265 16.67 -2.81 -12.19
C ASP A 265 15.82 -2.01 -13.21
N ASP A 266 15.41 -2.64 -14.32
CA ASP A 266 14.58 -2.02 -15.34
C ASP A 266 13.17 -1.63 -14.84
N ASN A 267 12.67 -2.32 -13.81
CA ASN A 267 11.38 -2.06 -13.18
C ASN A 267 11.51 -1.28 -11.85
N SER A 268 12.64 -0.67 -11.58
CA SER A 268 12.93 0.12 -10.37
C SER A 268 13.07 1.61 -10.67
N GLY A 269 13.26 2.43 -9.64
CA GLY A 269 13.46 3.87 -9.78
C GLY A 269 12.26 4.60 -10.38
N GLN A 270 12.49 5.41 -11.41
CA GLN A 270 11.44 6.22 -12.07
C GLN A 270 10.28 5.40 -12.66
N PRO A 271 10.49 4.24 -13.32
CA PRO A 271 9.39 3.39 -13.77
C PRO A 271 8.45 2.97 -12.64
N ALA A 272 8.99 2.45 -11.53
CA ALA A 272 8.21 2.03 -10.38
C ALA A 272 7.54 3.22 -9.67
N ALA A 273 8.25 4.35 -9.52
CA ALA A 273 7.71 5.57 -8.93
C ALA A 273 6.53 6.13 -9.72
N SER A 274 6.66 6.15 -11.05
CA SER A 274 5.59 6.58 -11.96
C SER A 274 4.36 5.65 -11.86
N MET A 275 4.57 4.34 -11.81
CA MET A 275 3.50 3.34 -11.66
C MET A 275 2.76 3.52 -10.33
N ALA A 276 3.50 3.68 -9.23
CA ALA A 276 2.91 3.87 -7.90
C ALA A 276 2.17 5.22 -7.80
N GLY A 277 2.78 6.31 -8.26
CA GLY A 277 2.18 7.64 -8.22
C GLY A 277 0.92 7.74 -9.08
N ALA A 278 0.94 7.19 -10.30
CA ALA A 278 -0.24 7.14 -11.17
C ALA A 278 -1.38 6.31 -10.55
N MET A 279 -1.07 5.21 -9.91
CA MET A 279 -2.06 4.39 -9.19
C MET A 279 -2.74 5.21 -8.10
N TRP A 280 -1.98 5.97 -7.29
CA TRP A 280 -2.53 6.79 -6.22
C TRP A 280 -3.42 7.91 -6.75
N ASP A 281 -3.01 8.63 -7.81
CA ASP A 281 -3.83 9.69 -8.43
C ASP A 281 -5.15 9.14 -8.99
N LEU A 282 -5.11 7.98 -9.66
CA LEU A 282 -6.31 7.34 -10.21
C LEU A 282 -7.26 6.86 -9.12
N GLU A 283 -6.73 6.30 -8.04
CA GLU A 283 -7.52 5.82 -6.91
C GLU A 283 -8.18 6.98 -6.17
N ALA A 284 -7.42 8.04 -5.86
CA ALA A 284 -7.94 9.25 -5.24
C ALA A 284 -9.08 9.87 -6.06
N LYS A 285 -8.89 10.02 -7.37
CA LYS A 285 -9.90 10.55 -8.28
C LYS A 285 -11.17 9.72 -8.29
N ALA A 286 -11.04 8.39 -8.33
CA ALA A 286 -12.18 7.47 -8.33
C ALA A 286 -12.96 7.53 -7.01
N ILE A 287 -12.28 7.52 -5.86
CA ILE A 287 -12.91 7.55 -4.55
C ILE A 287 -13.54 8.92 -4.27
N ALA A 288 -12.85 10.02 -4.58
CA ALA A 288 -13.40 11.36 -4.45
C ALA A 288 -14.65 11.55 -5.33
N GLY A 289 -14.64 11.01 -6.57
CA GLY A 289 -15.81 10.99 -7.46
C GLY A 289 -16.97 10.23 -6.85
N ALA A 290 -16.77 8.97 -6.46
CA ALA A 290 -17.79 8.15 -5.83
C ALA A 290 -18.33 8.75 -4.51
N THR A 291 -17.51 9.49 -3.78
CA THR A 291 -17.91 10.21 -2.56
C THR A 291 -18.88 11.36 -2.90
N ARG A 292 -18.56 12.15 -3.93
CA ARG A 292 -19.47 13.22 -4.43
C ARG A 292 -20.78 12.65 -4.99
N ASP A 293 -20.72 11.54 -5.70
CA ASP A 293 -21.92 10.87 -6.27
C ASP A 293 -22.87 10.36 -5.17
N ARG A 294 -22.36 10.04 -3.98
CA ARG A 294 -23.17 9.74 -2.80
C ARG A 294 -23.76 10.98 -2.12
N GLY A 295 -23.48 12.18 -2.63
CA GLY A 295 -23.94 13.45 -2.04
C GLY A 295 -23.15 13.87 -0.79
N GLU A 296 -21.98 13.28 -0.53
CA GLU A 296 -21.12 13.66 0.60
C GLU A 296 -20.36 14.96 0.24
N PRO A 297 -20.45 16.03 1.07
CA PRO A 297 -19.86 17.32 0.74
C PRO A 297 -18.32 17.24 0.76
N VAL A 298 -17.70 17.83 -0.26
CA VAL A 298 -16.25 18.07 -0.35
C VAL A 298 -16.00 19.57 -0.41
N VAL A 299 -15.46 20.13 0.66
CA VAL A 299 -15.01 21.52 0.72
C VAL A 299 -13.58 21.58 0.16
N VAL A 300 -13.30 22.55 -0.69
CA VAL A 300 -11.95 22.79 -1.22
C VAL A 300 -11.40 24.09 -0.65
N ILE A 301 -10.36 24.00 0.16
CA ILE A 301 -9.65 25.17 0.70
C ILE A 301 -8.77 25.76 -0.41
N SER A 302 -8.95 27.04 -0.70
CA SER A 302 -8.24 27.75 -1.75
C SER A 302 -8.05 29.23 -1.43
N GLY A 303 -7.32 29.95 -2.27
CA GLY A 303 -7.15 31.39 -2.19
C GLY A 303 -6.64 31.88 -0.83
N ASN A 304 -7.27 32.94 -0.26
CA ASN A 304 -6.85 33.55 0.99
C ASN A 304 -6.90 32.59 2.19
N GLU A 305 -7.87 31.68 2.21
CA GLU A 305 -7.96 30.70 3.30
C GLU A 305 -6.78 29.72 3.22
N LEU A 306 -6.43 29.22 2.05
CA LEU A 306 -5.24 28.38 1.89
C LEU A 306 -3.95 29.11 2.34
N ALA A 307 -3.86 30.42 2.03
CA ALA A 307 -2.71 31.23 2.48
C ALA A 307 -2.65 31.31 4.03
N ARG A 308 -3.80 31.39 4.71
CA ARG A 308 -3.86 31.34 6.18
C ARG A 308 -3.36 30.01 6.74
N TRP A 309 -3.75 28.90 6.11
CA TRP A 309 -3.32 27.55 6.52
C TRP A 309 -1.80 27.39 6.33
N ARG A 310 -1.27 27.81 5.17
CA ARG A 310 0.18 27.81 4.92
C ARG A 310 0.94 28.58 5.99
N LYS A 311 0.52 29.84 6.25
CA LYS A 311 1.16 30.68 7.25
C LYS A 311 1.13 30.07 8.65
N ALA A 312 0.00 29.45 9.06
CA ALA A 312 -0.13 28.81 10.36
C ALA A 312 0.81 27.60 10.52
N THR A 313 1.18 26.91 9.42
CA THR A 313 2.07 25.74 9.44
C THR A 313 3.55 26.07 9.22
N GLU A 314 3.93 27.30 8.85
CA GLU A 314 5.34 27.74 8.74
C GLU A 314 6.21 27.36 9.96
N PRO A 315 5.74 27.49 11.21
CA PRO A 315 6.52 27.08 12.39
C PRO A 315 6.91 25.60 12.39
N VAL A 316 6.14 24.71 11.74
CA VAL A 316 6.46 23.27 11.61
C VAL A 316 7.67 23.09 10.73
N ILE A 317 7.72 23.80 9.59
CA ILE A 317 8.86 23.77 8.66
C ILE A 317 10.10 24.32 9.34
N ALA A 318 9.99 25.47 10.06
CA ALA A 318 11.09 26.08 10.78
C ALA A 318 11.66 25.16 11.88
N ALA A 319 10.78 24.48 12.61
CA ALA A 319 11.19 23.52 13.65
C ALA A 319 11.90 22.30 13.02
N TRP A 320 11.40 21.78 11.89
CA TRP A 320 12.06 20.70 11.14
C TRP A 320 13.45 21.14 10.63
N GLN A 321 13.59 22.33 10.06
CA GLN A 321 14.88 22.86 9.61
C GLN A 321 15.89 22.97 10.78
N LYS A 322 15.43 23.39 11.98
CA LYS A 322 16.26 23.40 13.18
C LYS A 322 16.73 21.98 13.55
N GLN A 323 15.83 21.00 13.53
CA GLN A 323 16.17 19.58 13.78
C GLN A 323 17.20 19.06 12.75
N MET A 324 17.06 19.42 11.47
CA MET A 324 18.04 19.05 10.44
C MET A 324 19.42 19.65 10.76
N LYS A 325 19.48 20.92 11.15
CA LYS A 325 20.74 21.57 11.54
C LYS A 325 21.41 20.88 12.76
N GLU A 326 20.65 20.46 13.74
CA GLU A 326 21.16 19.68 14.89
C GLU A 326 21.76 18.34 14.45
N ARG A 327 21.26 17.75 13.36
CA ARG A 327 21.80 16.53 12.71
C ARG A 327 22.91 16.82 11.70
N LYS A 328 23.38 18.07 11.61
CA LYS A 328 24.38 18.54 10.62
C LYS A 328 23.93 18.37 9.16
N LEU A 329 22.61 18.47 8.93
CA LEU A 329 21.99 18.45 7.62
C LEU A 329 21.49 19.87 7.28
N ASP A 330 21.54 20.22 5.99
CA ASP A 330 21.00 21.49 5.49
C ASP A 330 19.55 21.31 5.03
N GLY A 331 18.59 21.55 5.94
CA GLY A 331 17.17 21.45 5.65
C GLY A 331 16.69 22.47 4.61
N GLY A 332 17.32 23.64 4.53
CA GLY A 332 16.98 24.65 3.52
C GLY A 332 17.35 24.18 2.12
N LYS A 333 18.55 23.62 1.96
CA LYS A 333 19.01 23.03 0.70
C LYS A 333 18.09 21.87 0.26
N LEU A 334 17.78 20.93 1.16
CA LEU A 334 16.88 19.80 0.87
C LEU A 334 15.52 20.28 0.39
N LEU A 335 14.94 21.27 1.07
CA LEU A 335 13.65 21.86 0.69
C LEU A 335 13.70 22.56 -0.68
N GLY A 336 14.77 23.30 -0.95
CA GLY A 336 14.99 23.95 -2.26
C GLY A 336 15.08 22.94 -3.40
N GLU A 337 15.77 21.81 -3.19
CA GLU A 337 15.87 20.73 -4.17
C GLU A 337 14.49 20.07 -4.42
N VAL A 338 13.70 19.84 -3.38
CA VAL A 338 12.32 19.30 -3.55
C VAL A 338 11.46 20.26 -4.38
N HIS A 339 11.50 21.58 -4.11
CA HIS A 339 10.76 22.55 -4.90
C HIS A 339 11.20 22.57 -6.37
N ALA A 340 12.50 22.48 -6.65
CA ALA A 340 13.02 22.42 -8.01
C ALA A 340 12.55 21.15 -8.75
N LEU A 341 12.55 20.01 -8.05
CA LEU A 341 12.10 18.75 -8.63
C LEU A 341 10.58 18.72 -8.85
N LEU A 342 9.79 19.30 -7.95
CA LEU A 342 8.34 19.45 -8.16
C LEU A 342 8.04 20.34 -9.37
N ALA A 343 8.78 21.44 -9.54
CA ALA A 343 8.66 22.31 -10.71
C ALA A 343 9.05 21.59 -12.01
N LYS A 344 10.08 20.72 -11.98
CA LYS A 344 10.47 19.87 -13.12
C LYS A 344 9.34 18.99 -13.62
N TYR A 345 8.50 18.48 -12.72
CA TYR A 345 7.41 17.54 -13.03
C TYR A 345 6.01 18.18 -13.00
N ALA A 346 5.90 19.51 -12.87
CA ALA A 346 4.62 20.19 -12.74
C ALA A 346 3.67 19.93 -13.93
N ASP A 347 4.23 19.88 -15.14
CA ASP A 347 3.50 19.68 -16.40
C ASP A 347 3.30 18.19 -16.76
N GLU A 348 3.60 17.27 -15.84
CA GLU A 348 3.35 15.85 -16.07
C GLU A 348 1.85 15.62 -16.37
N PRO A 349 1.50 14.91 -17.46
CA PRO A 349 0.10 14.68 -17.78
C PRO A 349 -0.62 13.88 -16.69
N GLU A 350 -1.93 14.14 -16.53
CA GLU A 350 -2.74 13.31 -15.63
C GLU A 350 -2.74 11.85 -16.09
N PRO A 351 -2.58 10.89 -15.17
CA PRO A 351 -2.68 9.49 -15.53
C PRO A 351 -4.08 9.16 -16.01
N GLN A 352 -4.16 8.43 -17.11
CA GLN A 352 -5.43 7.94 -17.63
C GLN A 352 -5.64 6.50 -17.17
N ALA A 353 -6.86 6.18 -16.74
CA ALA A 353 -7.23 4.79 -16.51
C ALA A 353 -7.03 4.02 -17.82
N GLN A 354 -6.12 3.06 -17.82
CA GLN A 354 -6.04 2.12 -18.94
C GLN A 354 -7.38 1.41 -19.01
N THR A 355 -8.18 1.72 -20.04
CA THR A 355 -9.34 0.91 -20.38
C THR A 355 -8.80 -0.50 -20.60
N ALA A 356 -9.05 -1.38 -19.62
CA ALA A 356 -8.73 -2.79 -19.77
C ALA A 356 -9.29 -3.20 -21.13
N ARG A 357 -8.42 -3.54 -22.10
CA ARG A 357 -8.86 -4.21 -23.32
C ARG A 357 -9.59 -5.44 -22.83
N ARG A 358 -10.91 -5.39 -22.92
CA ARG A 358 -11.77 -6.56 -22.68
C ARG A 358 -11.15 -7.69 -23.47
N PRO A 359 -10.77 -8.81 -22.86
CA PRO A 359 -10.27 -9.94 -23.63
C PRO A 359 -11.28 -10.19 -24.74
N ALA A 360 -10.82 -10.29 -25.99
CA ALA A 360 -11.68 -10.59 -27.10
C ALA A 360 -12.47 -11.82 -26.71
N GLN A 361 -13.80 -11.69 -26.62
CA GLN A 361 -14.68 -12.84 -26.42
C GLN A 361 -14.31 -13.84 -27.53
N PRO A 362 -14.12 -15.12 -27.24
CA PRO A 362 -13.97 -16.12 -28.27
C PRO A 362 -15.17 -15.97 -29.18
N SER A 363 -14.92 -15.76 -30.49
CA SER A 363 -15.95 -15.72 -31.49
C SER A 363 -16.84 -16.94 -31.32
N GLU A 364 -18.15 -16.70 -31.11
CA GLU A 364 -19.17 -17.75 -31.10
C GLU A 364 -18.95 -18.67 -32.28
N GLN A 365 -18.48 -19.88 -31.98
CA GLN A 365 -18.52 -20.95 -32.94
C GLN A 365 -20.00 -21.20 -33.23
N LYS A 366 -20.37 -21.05 -34.52
CA LYS A 366 -21.70 -21.36 -35.05
C LYS A 366 -22.19 -22.66 -34.43
N ALA A 367 -23.34 -22.56 -33.78
CA ALA A 367 -24.09 -23.71 -33.29
C ALA A 367 -24.33 -24.69 -34.43
N VAL A 368 -23.78 -25.88 -34.30
CA VAL A 368 -24.15 -27.03 -35.12
C VAL A 368 -25.56 -27.39 -34.63
N THR A 369 -26.51 -27.31 -35.56
CA THR A 369 -27.92 -27.71 -35.37
C THR A 369 -27.96 -29.18 -35.00
N GLU A 370 -28.37 -29.45 -33.77
CA GLU A 370 -28.76 -30.77 -33.28
C GLU A 370 -30.15 -31.15 -33.83
N PRO A 371 -30.37 -32.40 -34.27
CA PRO A 371 -31.68 -32.82 -34.74
C PRO A 371 -32.68 -32.95 -33.60
N PRO A 372 -34.01 -32.82 -33.88
CA PRO A 372 -35.05 -32.75 -32.82
C PRO A 372 -35.17 -34.08 -32.07
N PRO A 373 -35.43 -34.05 -30.75
CA PRO A 373 -35.61 -35.24 -29.94
C PRO A 373 -36.96 -35.89 -30.22
N SER A 374 -36.94 -37.21 -30.35
CA SER A 374 -38.06 -38.14 -30.49
C SER A 374 -38.98 -38.06 -29.27
N GLU A 375 -40.30 -38.03 -29.53
CA GLU A 375 -41.38 -38.10 -28.51
C GLU A 375 -41.19 -39.30 -27.58
N ALA A 376 -41.10 -39.04 -26.28
CA ALA A 376 -41.19 -40.04 -25.24
C ALA A 376 -42.48 -39.81 -24.42
N VAL A 377 -43.27 -40.85 -24.41
CA VAL A 377 -44.58 -41.10 -23.81
C VAL A 377 -44.55 -40.70 -22.32
N GLN A 378 -45.57 -39.91 -21.90
CA GLN A 378 -45.86 -39.59 -20.51
C GLN A 378 -46.56 -40.76 -19.81
N PRO A 379 -46.21 -41.17 -18.60
CA PRO A 379 -47.08 -41.98 -17.73
C PRO A 379 -47.96 -41.09 -16.87
N LYS A 380 -49.22 -41.54 -16.75
CA LYS A 380 -50.36 -41.00 -16.06
C LYS A 380 -50.15 -41.00 -14.52
N PRO A 381 -50.64 -40.01 -13.76
CA PRO A 381 -50.49 -39.98 -12.32
C PRO A 381 -51.49 -40.92 -11.61
N GLU A 382 -50.95 -41.72 -10.72
CA GLU A 382 -51.74 -42.56 -9.80
C GLU A 382 -51.83 -41.87 -8.44
N SER A 383 -53.07 -41.79 -7.94
CA SER A 383 -53.49 -41.19 -6.69
C SER A 383 -53.13 -42.07 -5.48
N ALA A 384 -52.47 -41.54 -4.47
CA ALA A 384 -52.44 -42.17 -3.15
C ALA A 384 -52.61 -41.14 -2.02
N THR A 385 -53.50 -41.45 -1.17
CA THR A 385 -54.09 -40.81 0.00
C THR A 385 -53.02 -40.62 1.15
N PRO A 386 -53.24 -39.65 2.06
CA PRO A 386 -52.25 -39.33 3.09
C PRO A 386 -52.36 -40.26 4.32
N SER A 387 -51.22 -40.79 4.74
CA SER A 387 -51.14 -41.48 6.04
C SER A 387 -50.50 -40.55 7.07
N LYS A 388 -51.23 -40.26 8.13
CA LYS A 388 -50.79 -39.62 9.37
C LYS A 388 -49.83 -40.55 10.10
N THR A 389 -48.60 -40.10 10.35
CA THR A 389 -47.81 -40.66 11.43
C THR A 389 -47.08 -39.52 12.16
N ALA A 390 -47.27 -39.53 13.48
CA ALA A 390 -46.84 -38.53 14.43
C ALA A 390 -45.30 -38.40 14.50
N VAL A 391 -44.83 -37.18 14.64
CA VAL A 391 -43.42 -36.83 14.96
C VAL A 391 -43.29 -36.82 16.49
N PRO A 392 -42.36 -37.54 17.11
CA PRO A 392 -42.06 -37.33 18.53
C PRO A 392 -41.18 -36.08 18.67
N ALA A 393 -41.52 -35.26 19.67
CA ALA A 393 -40.79 -34.10 20.11
C ALA A 393 -39.37 -34.50 20.54
N LEU A 394 -38.35 -33.84 19.96
CA LEU A 394 -37.00 -33.90 20.47
C LEU A 394 -36.84 -32.81 21.53
N GLU A 395 -36.43 -33.27 22.67
CA GLU A 395 -36.10 -32.61 23.91
C GLU A 395 -35.13 -31.45 23.74
N ALA A 396 -35.36 -30.35 24.45
CA ALA A 396 -34.48 -29.19 24.55
C ALA A 396 -33.12 -29.58 25.09
N ALA A 397 -32.08 -29.41 24.30
CA ALA A 397 -30.70 -29.51 24.74
C ALA A 397 -30.37 -28.38 25.69
N ALA A 398 -29.89 -28.77 26.87
CA ALA A 398 -29.48 -27.93 27.97
C ALA A 398 -28.38 -26.92 27.58
N ALA A 399 -28.48 -25.71 28.15
CA ALA A 399 -27.44 -24.67 28.08
C ALA A 399 -26.12 -25.19 28.68
N PRO A 400 -24.95 -24.73 28.16
CA PRO A 400 -23.68 -25.08 28.75
C PRO A 400 -23.56 -24.46 30.16
N PRO A 401 -22.78 -25.11 31.07
CA PRO A 401 -22.59 -24.64 32.44
C PRO A 401 -21.81 -23.31 32.44
N PRO A 402 -22.03 -22.45 33.47
CA PRO A 402 -21.29 -21.20 33.60
C PRO A 402 -19.82 -21.47 33.89
N GLU A 403 -18.95 -20.66 33.25
CA GLU A 403 -17.52 -20.65 33.52
C GLU A 403 -17.22 -20.38 34.99
N PRO A 404 -16.19 -21.00 35.59
CA PRO A 404 -15.83 -20.75 36.97
C PRO A 404 -15.31 -19.32 37.13
N SER A 405 -15.88 -18.60 38.09
CA SER A 405 -15.44 -17.30 38.59
C SER A 405 -13.93 -17.30 38.83
N ALA A 406 -13.23 -16.35 38.22
CA ALA A 406 -11.81 -16.12 38.42
C ALA A 406 -11.53 -15.86 39.91
N SER A 407 -10.98 -16.85 40.56
CA SER A 407 -10.40 -16.72 41.89
C SER A 407 -9.22 -15.78 41.82
N SER A 408 -9.24 -14.77 42.69
CA SER A 408 -8.22 -13.76 42.90
C SER A 408 -6.81 -14.37 43.07
N MET A 409 -5.98 -14.23 42.04
CA MET A 409 -4.53 -14.41 42.21
C MET A 409 -3.96 -13.20 42.95
N PRO A 410 -3.04 -13.37 43.91
CA PRO A 410 -2.42 -12.25 44.61
C PRO A 410 -1.55 -11.44 43.62
N VAL A 411 -1.82 -10.13 43.58
CA VAL A 411 -1.02 -9.16 42.84
C VAL A 411 0.39 -9.13 43.44
N ALA A 412 1.38 -9.47 42.63
CA ALA A 412 2.78 -9.29 43.02
C ALA A 412 3.08 -7.80 43.21
N PRO A 413 3.84 -7.40 44.23
CA PRO A 413 4.14 -5.98 44.49
C PRO A 413 5.01 -5.42 43.36
N LEU A 414 4.65 -4.21 42.91
CA LEU A 414 5.41 -3.43 41.93
C LEU A 414 6.87 -3.25 42.39
N PRO A 415 7.86 -3.36 41.53
CA PRO A 415 9.24 -3.07 41.87
C PRO A 415 9.38 -1.59 42.27
N LYS A 416 10.13 -1.35 43.36
CA LYS A 416 10.45 -0.01 43.83
C LYS A 416 11.18 0.78 42.74
N PRO A 417 10.89 2.08 42.57
CA PRO A 417 11.61 2.92 41.63
C PRO A 417 13.11 2.94 41.96
N ALA A 418 13.92 2.85 40.91
CA ALA A 418 15.37 2.95 41.04
C ALA A 418 15.77 4.33 41.63
N PRO A 419 16.83 4.41 42.46
CA PRO A 419 17.30 5.67 43.01
C PRO A 419 17.77 6.59 41.86
N ALA A 420 17.47 7.90 42.02
CA ALA A 420 17.88 8.93 41.08
C ALA A 420 19.41 8.92 40.90
N PRO A 421 19.92 9.19 39.69
CA PRO A 421 21.37 9.27 39.48
C PRO A 421 21.97 10.40 40.30
N VAL A 422 23.04 10.06 41.01
CA VAL A 422 23.86 11.03 41.77
C VAL A 422 24.46 12.03 40.78
N ALA A 423 24.22 13.33 41.03
CA ALA A 423 24.78 14.42 40.24
C ALA A 423 26.31 14.29 40.15
N ALA A 424 26.85 14.31 38.95
CA ALA A 424 28.29 14.36 38.74
C ALA A 424 28.87 15.67 39.29
N PRO A 425 30.06 15.67 39.90
CA PRO A 425 30.69 16.89 40.44
C PRO A 425 31.00 17.85 39.31
N GLN A 426 30.65 19.13 39.50
CA GLN A 426 30.97 20.20 38.57
C GLN A 426 32.48 20.40 38.52
N PRO A 427 33.07 20.63 37.31
CA PRO A 427 34.48 20.98 37.22
C PRO A 427 34.76 22.35 37.86
N LYS A 428 35.78 22.40 38.70
CA LYS A 428 36.27 23.65 39.30
C LYS A 428 36.81 24.57 38.17
N ALA A 429 36.38 25.84 38.28
CA ALA A 429 36.93 26.88 37.41
C ALA A 429 38.46 26.96 37.57
N PHE A 430 39.17 26.92 36.44
CA PHE A 430 40.58 27.25 36.39
C PHE A 430 40.72 28.79 36.29
N ASP A 431 41.30 29.41 37.33
CA ASP A 431 41.77 30.78 37.28
C ASP A 431 42.98 30.83 36.37
N ILE A 432 42.91 31.64 35.32
CA ILE A 432 44.04 32.04 34.49
C ILE A 432 44.50 33.41 35.02
N PRO A 433 45.76 33.59 35.51
CA PRO A 433 46.26 34.92 35.85
C PRO A 433 46.59 35.69 34.58
N LEU A 434 46.40 37.01 34.67
CA LEU A 434 46.65 38.10 33.71
C LEU A 434 48.00 38.05 33.03
#